data_7b55707502799fb7339efbad401041ef
#
_entry.id   7b55707502799fb7339efbad401041ef
#
_cell.length_a   1.000
_cell.length_b   1.000
_cell.length_c   1.000
_cell.angle_alpha   90.00
_cell.angle_beta   90.00
_cell.angle_gamma   90.00
#
_symmetry.space_group_name_H-M   'P 1'
#
loop_
_entity.id
_entity.type
_entity.pdbx_description
1 polymer ?
#
loop_
_entity_poly.entity_id
_entity_poly.type
_entity_poly.pdbx_seq_one_letter_code
_entity_poly.pdbx_strand_id
1 'polypeptide(L)'
;MKPAVSVSDVTKCYGEVEALKKVSFSVNPGELFGIIGPDGAGKSTLFRILTTLLLADSGTATVNGLDVVKDYKQIRQRVGYMPGRFSLYQDLTVEENLDFFATVFHTTIRENYDLVKDIYQQIEPFRKRRAGALSGGMKQKLALSCALIHKPGILFLDEPTTGVDPVSRKEFWEMLGHLKEQGITILVSTPIMDEARQCDRIAFINEGEIQGIDVPERILKQFSHILCPPGLERAEVHAENDFAIEVDRLTKCFGHFTAVDHISFQVNRGEIFGFLGANGAGKTTAMRMLCGLSKPTSGIARVAGFDVAVHPEEVKKNIGYMSQKFSLYEDLKVWENIRLFAGIYGMQDREIAEKTDALLDRLGFSDERDTLVKSLPLGWKQKLAFSVSIFHDPRIVFLDEPTGGVDPATRRQFWELIYQAADRGITVFVTTHYMDEAEYCNRVSIMVDGRIEALDTPRGLKTRFHADTMDDVFQQLARKAVRKAD
;
A
#
# COMPACT_ATOMS: atom_id res chain seq x y z
N MET A 1 3.04 22.27 29.71
CA MET A 1 4.33 21.94 29.06
C MET A 1 4.38 22.63 27.70
N LYS A 2 5.56 23.03 27.22
CA LYS A 2 5.67 23.56 25.85
C LYS A 2 5.51 22.39 24.87
N PRO A 3 4.76 22.56 23.76
CA PRO A 3 4.61 21.52 22.76
C PRO A 3 5.95 21.18 22.11
N ALA A 4 6.13 19.90 21.72
CA ALA A 4 7.30 19.47 20.97
C ALA A 4 7.26 20.00 19.53
N VAL A 5 6.08 20.07 18.93
CA VAL A 5 5.84 20.71 17.65
C VAL A 5 4.66 21.65 17.78
N SER A 6 4.77 22.84 17.23
CA SER A 6 3.67 23.81 17.15
C SER A 6 3.63 24.41 15.75
N VAL A 7 2.46 24.41 15.15
CA VAL A 7 2.20 24.94 13.80
C VAL A 7 1.04 25.92 13.91
N SER A 8 1.19 27.11 13.36
CA SER A 8 0.18 28.17 13.41
C SER A 8 0.02 28.81 12.04
N ASP A 9 -1.15 28.65 11.45
CA ASP A 9 -1.60 29.23 10.18
C ASP A 9 -0.62 29.05 9.01
N VAL A 10 0.05 27.90 8.97
CA VAL A 10 1.04 27.58 7.91
C VAL A 10 0.33 27.39 6.58
N THR A 11 0.79 28.15 5.57
CA THR A 11 0.34 28.00 4.18
C THR A 11 1.50 27.64 3.25
N LYS A 12 1.19 26.93 2.18
CA LYS A 12 2.15 26.60 1.12
C LYS A 12 1.47 26.44 -0.23
N CYS A 13 1.94 27.18 -1.23
CA CYS A 13 1.48 27.10 -2.60
C CYS A 13 2.57 26.58 -3.52
N TYR A 14 2.18 25.86 -4.58
CA TYR A 14 3.00 25.46 -5.71
C TYR A 14 2.30 25.95 -6.99
N GLY A 15 2.70 27.13 -7.48
CA GLY A 15 1.98 27.82 -8.53
C GLY A 15 0.56 28.14 -8.10
N GLU A 16 -0.43 27.65 -8.81
CA GLU A 16 -1.86 27.85 -8.50
C GLU A 16 -2.40 26.85 -7.45
N VAL A 17 -1.64 25.80 -7.12
CA VAL A 17 -2.09 24.78 -6.17
C VAL A 17 -1.72 25.17 -4.75
N GLU A 18 -2.71 25.40 -3.89
CA GLU A 18 -2.54 25.64 -2.46
C GLU A 18 -2.47 24.31 -1.69
N ALA A 19 -1.24 23.84 -1.46
CA ALA A 19 -0.96 22.55 -0.84
C ALA A 19 -1.21 22.53 0.67
N LEU A 20 -1.09 23.68 1.35
CA LEU A 20 -1.44 23.84 2.77
C LEU A 20 -2.17 25.18 2.94
N LYS A 21 -3.33 25.14 3.63
CA LYS A 21 -4.25 26.26 3.83
C LYS A 21 -4.43 26.53 5.32
N LYS A 22 -3.61 27.44 5.88
CA LYS A 22 -3.65 27.86 7.30
C LYS A 22 -3.67 26.69 8.30
N VAL A 23 -2.79 25.72 8.07
CA VAL A 23 -2.68 24.54 8.91
C VAL A 23 -2.20 24.93 10.31
N SER A 24 -2.93 24.51 11.35
CA SER A 24 -2.61 24.79 12.76
C SER A 24 -2.82 23.55 13.63
N PHE A 25 -1.81 23.15 14.41
CA PHE A 25 -1.89 22.06 15.38
C PHE A 25 -0.68 22.08 16.35
N SER A 26 -0.77 21.24 17.37
CA SER A 26 0.33 21.02 18.31
C SER A 26 0.49 19.55 18.67
N VAL A 27 1.75 19.16 18.94
CA VAL A 27 2.13 17.81 19.37
C VAL A 27 2.84 17.89 20.71
N ASN A 28 2.48 17.05 21.66
CA ASN A 28 3.09 17.02 22.98
C ASN A 28 4.42 16.25 22.98
N PRO A 29 5.35 16.52 23.91
CA PRO A 29 6.54 15.72 24.09
C PRO A 29 6.22 14.25 24.41
N GLY A 30 6.90 13.30 23.74
CA GLY A 30 6.68 11.87 23.92
C GLY A 30 5.39 11.33 23.30
N GLU A 31 4.70 12.13 22.49
CA GLU A 31 3.47 11.72 21.80
C GLU A 31 3.80 11.02 20.47
N LEU A 32 3.06 9.95 20.16
CA LEU A 32 2.99 9.34 18.83
C LEU A 32 1.79 9.94 18.09
N PHE A 33 2.07 10.94 17.23
CA PHE A 33 1.05 11.71 16.53
C PHE A 33 0.96 11.32 15.06
N GLY A 34 -0.24 10.91 14.62
CA GLY A 34 -0.50 10.52 13.24
C GLY A 34 -1.05 11.66 12.38
N ILE A 35 -0.63 11.74 11.12
CA ILE A 35 -1.23 12.60 10.11
C ILE A 35 -1.78 11.71 9.01
N ILE A 36 -3.10 11.68 8.88
CA ILE A 36 -3.81 10.86 7.89
C ILE A 36 -4.51 11.76 6.87
N GLY A 37 -4.69 11.26 5.66
CA GLY A 37 -5.40 11.98 4.60
C GLY A 37 -5.04 11.49 3.21
N PRO A 38 -5.79 11.93 2.17
CA PRO A 38 -5.57 11.55 0.79
C PRO A 38 -4.17 11.92 0.27
N ASP A 39 -3.79 11.29 -0.85
CA ASP A 39 -2.60 11.71 -1.59
C ASP A 39 -2.81 13.12 -2.13
N GLY A 40 -1.75 13.93 -2.02
CA GLY A 40 -1.85 15.34 -2.38
C GLY A 40 -2.46 16.25 -1.30
N ALA A 41 -2.98 15.73 -0.19
CA ALA A 41 -3.55 16.55 0.90
C ALA A 41 -2.54 17.44 1.64
N GLY A 42 -1.25 17.36 1.32
CA GLY A 42 -0.22 18.22 1.91
C GLY A 42 0.63 17.58 3.01
N LYS A 43 0.44 16.29 3.35
CA LYS A 43 1.19 15.57 4.41
C LYS A 43 2.70 15.72 4.28
N SER A 44 3.28 15.32 3.15
CA SER A 44 4.73 15.41 2.90
C SER A 44 5.23 16.85 2.80
N THR A 45 4.40 17.79 2.31
CA THR A 45 4.72 19.22 2.30
C THR A 45 4.89 19.74 3.72
N LEU A 46 3.97 19.37 4.62
CA LEU A 46 4.03 19.72 6.03
C LEU A 46 5.30 19.16 6.71
N PHE A 47 5.61 17.87 6.51
CA PHE A 47 6.85 17.28 7.04
C PHE A 47 8.12 17.98 6.54
N ARG A 48 8.17 18.33 5.25
CA ARG A 48 9.32 19.06 4.69
C ARG A 48 9.49 20.45 5.32
N ILE A 49 8.39 21.15 5.69
CA ILE A 49 8.45 22.43 6.40
C ILE A 49 8.97 22.21 7.81
N LEU A 50 8.44 21.23 8.55
CA LEU A 50 8.84 20.95 9.94
C LEU A 50 10.30 20.45 10.04
N THR A 51 10.76 19.72 9.04
CA THR A 51 12.16 19.26 8.94
C THR A 51 13.09 20.27 8.27
N THR A 52 12.60 21.48 8.01
CA THR A 52 13.35 22.61 7.44
C THR A 52 13.87 22.40 6.02
N LEU A 53 13.29 21.47 5.28
CA LEU A 53 13.62 21.19 3.88
C LEU A 53 12.84 22.07 2.90
N LEU A 54 11.78 22.73 3.38
CA LEU A 54 10.91 23.61 2.60
C LEU A 54 10.50 24.81 3.47
N LEU A 55 10.37 25.98 2.86
CA LEU A 55 9.87 27.18 3.51
C LEU A 55 8.34 27.28 3.31
N ALA A 56 7.63 27.61 4.40
CA ALA A 56 6.24 28.04 4.31
C ALA A 56 6.14 29.40 3.61
N ASP A 57 5.00 29.68 2.96
CA ASP A 57 4.75 30.97 2.36
C ASP A 57 4.20 31.97 3.40
N SER A 58 3.45 31.46 4.40
CA SER A 58 3.02 32.24 5.57
C SER A 58 2.81 31.32 6.79
N GLY A 59 2.52 31.94 7.93
CA GLY A 59 2.39 31.25 9.21
C GLY A 59 3.73 31.00 9.90
N THR A 60 3.69 30.26 11.02
CA THR A 60 4.88 29.95 11.82
C THR A 60 4.86 28.49 12.27
N ALA A 61 6.03 27.89 12.38
CA ALA A 61 6.17 26.56 12.97
C ALA A 61 7.41 26.50 13.87
N THR A 62 7.30 25.76 14.97
CA THR A 62 8.41 25.50 15.88
C THR A 62 8.56 24.01 16.17
N VAL A 63 9.80 23.55 16.30
CA VAL A 63 10.17 22.18 16.66
C VAL A 63 11.09 22.23 17.89
N ASN A 64 10.70 21.61 18.99
CA ASN A 64 11.36 21.75 20.29
C ASN A 64 11.56 23.22 20.71
N GLY A 65 10.60 24.10 20.38
CA GLY A 65 10.65 25.53 20.67
C GLY A 65 11.60 26.33 19.78
N LEU A 66 12.23 25.70 18.78
CA LEU A 66 13.09 26.30 17.75
C LEU A 66 12.26 26.67 16.52
N ASP A 67 12.47 27.85 15.96
CA ASP A 67 11.78 28.31 14.76
C ASP A 67 12.33 27.61 13.52
N VAL A 68 11.43 27.04 12.69
CA VAL A 68 11.83 26.23 11.52
C VAL A 68 12.59 27.01 10.44
N VAL A 69 12.49 28.34 10.46
CA VAL A 69 13.19 29.22 9.51
C VAL A 69 14.51 29.74 10.10
N LYS A 70 14.47 30.24 11.32
CA LYS A 70 15.63 30.90 11.97
C LYS A 70 16.63 29.89 12.50
N ASP A 71 16.15 28.81 13.12
CA ASP A 71 16.95 27.82 13.84
C ASP A 71 17.16 26.51 13.06
N TYR A 72 17.01 26.53 11.73
CA TYR A 72 17.01 25.32 10.90
C TYR A 72 18.24 24.42 11.08
N LYS A 73 19.43 24.99 11.32
CA LYS A 73 20.67 24.22 11.57
C LYS A 73 20.57 23.40 12.86
N GLN A 74 20.01 23.98 13.93
CA GLN A 74 19.87 23.30 15.20
C GLN A 74 18.77 22.23 15.13
N ILE A 75 17.68 22.51 14.40
CA ILE A 75 16.59 21.53 14.20
C ILE A 75 17.13 20.30 13.47
N ARG A 76 17.85 20.48 12.36
CA ARG A 76 18.43 19.37 11.56
C ARG A 76 19.35 18.46 12.36
N GLN A 77 20.00 18.96 13.41
CA GLN A 77 20.85 18.16 14.30
C GLN A 77 20.07 17.38 15.36
N ARG A 78 18.80 17.72 15.60
CA ARG A 78 17.98 17.20 16.71
C ARG A 78 16.79 16.39 16.28
N VAL A 79 16.50 16.33 14.98
CA VAL A 79 15.36 15.59 14.42
C VAL A 79 15.85 14.47 13.53
N GLY A 80 15.17 13.33 13.60
CA GLY A 80 15.30 12.27 12.60
C GLY A 80 14.21 12.42 11.54
N TYR A 81 14.53 12.21 10.28
CA TYR A 81 13.57 12.26 9.19
C TYR A 81 13.72 11.06 8.25
N MET A 82 12.61 10.37 8.06
CA MET A 82 12.49 9.28 7.11
C MET A 82 11.45 9.67 6.06
N PRO A 83 11.86 10.01 4.84
CA PRO A 83 10.95 10.39 3.76
C PRO A 83 10.25 9.16 3.17
N GLY A 84 9.07 9.33 2.58
CA GLY A 84 8.23 8.26 2.01
C GLY A 84 8.86 7.52 0.83
N ARG A 85 9.87 8.10 0.19
CA ARG A 85 10.68 7.39 -0.80
C ARG A 85 11.97 6.93 -0.14
N PHE A 86 12.36 5.67 -0.43
CA PHE A 86 13.62 5.13 0.06
C PHE A 86 14.80 6.05 -0.32
N SER A 87 15.39 6.69 0.68
CA SER A 87 16.39 7.76 0.52
C SER A 87 17.83 7.33 0.80
N LEU A 88 18.04 6.05 1.15
CA LEU A 88 19.36 5.55 1.43
C LEU A 88 20.12 5.19 0.15
N TYR A 89 21.43 5.14 0.26
CA TYR A 89 22.33 4.79 -0.85
C TYR A 89 22.22 3.29 -1.16
N GLN A 90 21.57 2.95 -2.27
CA GLN A 90 21.27 1.57 -2.64
C GLN A 90 22.53 0.74 -2.95
N ASP A 91 23.58 1.39 -3.43
CA ASP A 91 24.85 0.75 -3.78
C ASP A 91 25.77 0.54 -2.57
N LEU A 92 25.53 1.24 -1.47
CA LEU A 92 26.22 1.04 -0.21
C LEU A 92 25.60 -0.14 0.56
N THR A 93 26.44 -0.79 1.37
CA THR A 93 26.02 -1.85 2.29
C THR A 93 25.19 -1.26 3.45
N VAL A 94 24.57 -2.13 4.24
CA VAL A 94 23.85 -1.74 5.48
C VAL A 94 24.78 -0.98 6.42
N GLU A 95 26.00 -1.52 6.66
CA GLU A 95 26.99 -0.91 7.57
C GLU A 95 27.49 0.43 7.03
N GLU A 96 27.80 0.54 5.74
CA GLU A 96 28.27 1.79 5.11
C GLU A 96 27.19 2.88 5.12
N ASN A 97 25.90 2.54 4.93
CA ASN A 97 24.82 3.52 5.08
C ASN A 97 24.76 4.06 6.51
N LEU A 98 24.79 3.18 7.52
CA LEU A 98 24.70 3.61 8.91
C LEU A 98 25.90 4.44 9.33
N ASP A 99 27.12 4.04 8.92
CA ASP A 99 28.38 4.75 9.19
C ASP A 99 28.41 6.13 8.52
N PHE A 100 27.89 6.23 7.28
CA PHE A 100 27.74 7.49 6.58
C PHE A 100 26.89 8.48 7.39
N PHE A 101 25.70 8.05 7.85
CA PHE A 101 24.84 8.94 8.65
C PHE A 101 25.45 9.26 10.01
N ALA A 102 26.08 8.30 10.68
CA ALA A 102 26.81 8.53 11.92
C ALA A 102 27.89 9.62 11.73
N THR A 103 28.65 9.53 10.65
CA THR A 103 29.69 10.52 10.30
C THR A 103 29.11 11.92 10.05
N VAL A 104 28.01 12.01 9.28
CA VAL A 104 27.31 13.28 8.99
C VAL A 104 26.86 13.99 10.29
N PHE A 105 26.45 13.22 11.29
CA PHE A 105 26.01 13.74 12.59
C PHE A 105 27.11 13.76 13.65
N HIS A 106 28.37 13.58 13.26
CA HIS A 106 29.54 13.62 14.16
C HIS A 106 29.47 12.65 15.32
N THR A 107 28.98 11.43 15.08
CA THR A 107 28.91 10.33 16.03
C THR A 107 29.42 9.04 15.41
N THR A 108 29.37 7.93 16.15
CA THR A 108 29.73 6.59 15.65
C THR A 108 28.62 5.59 15.95
N ILE A 109 28.56 4.52 15.17
CA ILE A 109 27.62 3.41 15.42
C ILE A 109 27.81 2.88 16.85
N ARG A 110 29.06 2.77 17.32
CA ARG A 110 29.41 2.24 18.63
C ARG A 110 28.90 3.09 19.80
N GLU A 111 28.95 4.43 19.66
CA GLU A 111 28.48 5.35 20.71
C GLU A 111 26.96 5.31 20.92
N ASN A 112 26.23 5.03 19.86
CA ASN A 112 24.75 5.08 19.87
C ASN A 112 24.11 3.71 19.58
N TYR A 113 24.89 2.62 19.68
CA TYR A 113 24.42 1.27 19.38
C TYR A 113 23.20 0.89 20.19
N ASP A 114 23.18 1.19 21.48
CA ASP A 114 22.09 0.83 22.39
C ASP A 114 20.73 1.39 21.96
N LEU A 115 20.70 2.58 21.34
CA LEU A 115 19.46 3.17 20.85
C LEU A 115 18.92 2.47 19.59
N VAL A 116 19.80 2.01 18.72
CA VAL A 116 19.41 1.33 17.46
C VAL A 116 19.45 -0.18 17.56
N LYS A 117 19.93 -0.74 18.67
CA LYS A 117 20.20 -2.15 18.87
C LYS A 117 19.02 -3.04 18.51
N ASP A 118 17.85 -2.77 19.05
CA ASP A 118 16.67 -3.63 18.88
C ASP A 118 16.21 -3.67 17.39
N ILE A 119 16.48 -2.60 16.65
CA ILE A 119 16.18 -2.48 15.23
C ILE A 119 17.32 -3.07 14.40
N TYR A 120 18.56 -2.67 14.72
CA TYR A 120 19.75 -3.00 13.95
C TYR A 120 20.11 -4.48 14.03
N GLN A 121 19.97 -5.14 15.20
CA GLN A 121 20.25 -6.58 15.36
C GLN A 121 19.49 -7.46 14.36
N GLN A 122 18.33 -7.04 13.93
CA GLN A 122 17.53 -7.80 12.94
C GLN A 122 18.11 -7.71 11.53
N ILE A 123 18.89 -6.67 11.22
CA ILE A 123 19.54 -6.47 9.92
C ILE A 123 21.08 -6.64 9.99
N GLU A 124 21.65 -6.69 11.17
CA GLU A 124 23.10 -6.84 11.38
C GLU A 124 23.71 -8.10 10.73
N PRO A 125 23.05 -9.27 10.69
CA PRO A 125 23.52 -10.42 9.92
C PRO A 125 23.77 -10.12 8.43
N PHE A 126 23.09 -9.12 7.90
CA PHE A 126 23.15 -8.68 6.51
C PHE A 126 24.01 -7.41 6.31
N ARG A 127 24.82 -7.01 7.32
CA ARG A 127 25.55 -5.72 7.32
C ARG A 127 26.42 -5.49 6.09
N LYS A 128 26.93 -6.54 5.45
CA LYS A 128 27.72 -6.47 4.21
C LYS A 128 26.89 -6.52 2.93
N ARG A 129 25.56 -6.68 3.03
CA ARG A 129 24.69 -6.70 1.86
C ARG A 129 24.37 -5.27 1.43
N ARG A 130 24.32 -5.02 0.12
CA ARG A 130 23.91 -3.71 -0.43
C ARG A 130 22.46 -3.42 -0.06
N ALA A 131 22.17 -2.17 0.28
CA ALA A 131 20.84 -1.73 0.66
C ALA A 131 19.80 -1.97 -0.45
N GLY A 132 20.20 -1.85 -1.73
CA GLY A 132 19.32 -2.16 -2.86
C GLY A 132 18.82 -3.60 -2.90
N ALA A 133 19.61 -4.56 -2.35
CA ALA A 133 19.27 -6.00 -2.33
C ALA A 133 18.50 -6.45 -1.07
N LEU A 134 18.09 -5.54 -0.19
CA LEU A 134 17.30 -5.84 1.00
C LEU A 134 15.81 -5.96 0.64
N SER A 135 15.07 -6.72 1.47
CA SER A 135 13.60 -6.71 1.42
C SER A 135 13.03 -5.34 1.84
N GLY A 136 11.75 -5.07 1.54
CA GLY A 136 11.08 -3.83 1.93
C GLY A 136 11.19 -3.56 3.43
N GLY A 137 10.80 -4.51 4.28
CA GLY A 137 10.89 -4.38 5.73
C GLY A 137 12.33 -4.15 6.24
N MET A 138 13.33 -4.83 5.68
CA MET A 138 14.74 -4.59 6.03
C MET A 138 15.22 -3.20 5.62
N LYS A 139 14.77 -2.68 4.46
CA LYS A 139 15.06 -1.31 4.03
C LYS A 139 14.51 -0.28 5.00
N GLN A 140 13.29 -0.49 5.50
CA GLN A 140 12.66 0.41 6.45
C GLN A 140 13.38 0.38 7.82
N LYS A 141 13.77 -0.82 8.30
CA LYS A 141 14.57 -0.96 9.53
C LYS A 141 15.92 -0.24 9.41
N LEU A 142 16.59 -0.34 8.26
CA LEU A 142 17.82 0.39 8.00
C LEU A 142 17.59 1.92 7.98
N ALA A 143 16.54 2.39 7.30
CA ALA A 143 16.22 3.81 7.24
C ALA A 143 15.90 4.38 8.62
N LEU A 144 15.14 3.65 9.44
CA LEU A 144 14.85 4.04 10.82
C LEU A 144 16.12 4.06 11.68
N SER A 145 17.00 3.06 11.57
CA SER A 145 18.30 3.03 12.26
C SER A 145 19.16 4.25 11.89
N CYS A 146 19.22 4.61 10.61
CA CYS A 146 19.95 5.80 10.15
C CYS A 146 19.33 7.10 10.68
N ALA A 147 17.99 7.19 10.76
CA ALA A 147 17.30 8.36 11.29
C ALA A 147 17.46 8.50 12.82
N LEU A 148 17.79 7.42 13.53
CA LEU A 148 17.97 7.38 14.98
C LEU A 148 19.42 7.53 15.44
N ILE A 149 20.40 7.31 14.57
CA ILE A 149 21.82 7.14 14.97
C ILE A 149 22.40 8.32 15.75
N HIS A 150 21.84 9.51 15.60
CA HIS A 150 22.28 10.72 16.29
C HIS A 150 21.43 11.11 17.51
N LYS A 151 20.61 10.19 18.03
CA LYS A 151 19.72 10.37 19.20
C LYS A 151 18.76 11.57 19.07
N PRO A 152 17.93 11.61 18.04
CA PRO A 152 16.99 12.73 17.89
C PRO A 152 15.93 12.71 18.99
N GLY A 153 15.48 13.92 19.42
CA GLY A 153 14.35 14.05 20.34
C GLY A 153 12.99 13.92 19.66
N ILE A 154 12.96 14.10 18.34
CA ILE A 154 11.74 14.01 17.52
C ILE A 154 12.05 13.23 16.23
N LEU A 155 11.15 12.32 15.86
CA LEU A 155 11.16 11.60 14.59
C LEU A 155 10.01 12.07 13.70
N PHE A 156 10.31 12.33 12.44
CA PHE A 156 9.34 12.55 11.37
C PHE A 156 9.41 11.39 10.39
N LEU A 157 8.32 10.64 10.25
CA LEU A 157 8.23 9.43 9.43
C LEU A 157 7.14 9.60 8.38
N ASP A 158 7.53 9.80 7.14
CA ASP A 158 6.59 10.03 6.03
C ASP A 158 6.28 8.70 5.34
N GLU A 159 5.11 8.13 5.60
CA GLU A 159 4.63 6.84 5.08
C GLU A 159 5.65 5.68 5.23
N PRO A 160 6.16 5.44 6.44
CA PRO A 160 7.32 4.58 6.65
C PRO A 160 7.11 3.11 6.28
N THR A 161 5.88 2.64 6.20
CA THR A 161 5.53 1.22 6.00
C THR A 161 4.80 0.97 4.68
N THR A 162 4.73 1.97 3.81
CA THR A 162 4.13 1.81 2.47
C THR A 162 4.88 0.74 1.67
N GLY A 163 4.15 -0.27 1.16
CA GLY A 163 4.71 -1.41 0.42
C GLY A 163 5.43 -2.46 1.28
N VAL A 164 5.29 -2.41 2.60
CA VAL A 164 5.82 -3.40 3.55
C VAL A 164 4.74 -4.44 3.87
N ASP A 165 5.14 -5.71 3.96
CA ASP A 165 4.24 -6.80 4.32
C ASP A 165 3.69 -6.66 5.77
N PRO A 166 2.53 -7.27 6.09
CA PRO A 166 1.87 -7.08 7.38
C PRO A 166 2.72 -7.47 8.60
N VAL A 167 3.54 -8.52 8.50
CA VAL A 167 4.39 -8.97 9.62
C VAL A 167 5.48 -7.94 9.89
N SER A 168 6.23 -7.55 8.85
CA SER A 168 7.28 -6.53 8.97
C SER A 168 6.71 -5.16 9.39
N ARG A 169 5.48 -4.84 8.97
CA ARG A 169 4.76 -3.62 9.37
C ARG A 169 4.48 -3.62 10.87
N LYS A 170 3.93 -4.71 11.40
CA LYS A 170 3.65 -4.82 12.84
C LYS A 170 4.92 -4.67 13.67
N GLU A 171 5.99 -5.37 13.30
CA GLU A 171 7.29 -5.25 13.98
C GLU A 171 7.80 -3.81 13.97
N PHE A 172 7.60 -3.07 12.85
CA PHE A 172 7.99 -1.68 12.74
C PHE A 172 7.21 -0.78 13.73
N TRP A 173 5.89 -0.98 13.85
CA TRP A 173 5.06 -0.22 14.77
C TRP A 173 5.33 -0.57 16.23
N GLU A 174 5.62 -1.83 16.57
CA GLU A 174 6.09 -2.24 17.89
C GLU A 174 7.39 -1.50 18.27
N MET A 175 8.33 -1.37 17.32
CA MET A 175 9.54 -0.58 17.52
C MET A 175 9.25 0.91 17.77
N LEU A 176 8.29 1.52 17.04
CA LEU A 176 7.87 2.90 17.31
C LEU A 176 7.29 3.08 18.72
N GLY A 177 6.51 2.10 19.19
CA GLY A 177 6.00 2.05 20.55
C GLY A 177 7.13 2.10 21.60
N HIS A 178 8.16 1.26 21.45
CA HIS A 178 9.33 1.27 22.34
C HIS A 178 10.11 2.58 22.30
N LEU A 179 10.28 3.21 21.12
CA LEU A 179 10.94 4.51 21.00
C LEU A 179 10.14 5.62 21.72
N LYS A 180 8.82 5.58 21.63
CA LYS A 180 7.94 6.47 22.37
C LYS A 180 8.09 6.29 23.89
N GLU A 181 8.12 5.05 24.38
CA GLU A 181 8.36 4.75 25.80
C GLU A 181 9.72 5.29 26.31
N GLN A 182 10.72 5.39 25.42
CA GLN A 182 12.01 6.04 25.70
C GLN A 182 11.92 7.59 25.67
N GLY A 183 10.74 8.15 25.44
CA GLY A 183 10.51 9.60 25.47
C GLY A 183 10.71 10.31 24.12
N ILE A 184 10.91 9.60 23.03
CA ILE A 184 11.02 10.18 21.68
C ILE A 184 9.62 10.59 21.22
N THR A 185 9.49 11.83 20.74
CA THR A 185 8.26 12.29 20.09
C THR A 185 8.24 11.82 18.63
N ILE A 186 7.15 11.27 18.17
CA ILE A 186 7.06 10.69 16.82
C ILE A 186 5.89 11.32 16.08
N LEU A 187 6.16 11.90 14.91
CA LEU A 187 5.14 12.30 13.95
C LEU A 187 5.22 11.34 12.76
N VAL A 188 4.10 10.69 12.46
CA VAL A 188 4.02 9.73 11.35
C VAL A 188 2.90 10.09 10.41
N SER A 189 3.15 10.11 9.11
CA SER A 189 2.07 10.08 8.12
C SER A 189 1.79 8.65 7.70
N THR A 190 0.53 8.29 7.55
CA THR A 190 0.14 6.97 7.04
C THR A 190 -1.18 7.02 6.29
N PRO A 191 -1.30 6.30 5.17
CA PRO A 191 -2.56 6.06 4.50
C PRO A 191 -3.31 4.83 5.06
N ILE A 192 -2.77 4.13 6.07
CA ILE A 192 -3.30 2.87 6.58
C ILE A 192 -4.02 3.11 7.90
N MET A 193 -5.32 2.76 7.94
CA MET A 193 -6.17 3.07 9.10
C MET A 193 -5.79 2.27 10.35
N ASP A 194 -5.35 1.03 10.20
CA ASP A 194 -4.90 0.20 11.33
C ASP A 194 -3.62 0.75 11.97
N GLU A 195 -2.76 1.38 11.18
CA GLU A 195 -1.60 2.10 11.69
C GLU A 195 -2.01 3.38 12.44
N ALA A 196 -2.96 4.13 11.88
CA ALA A 196 -3.50 5.33 12.54
C ALA A 196 -4.06 5.02 13.93
N ARG A 197 -4.65 3.83 14.14
CA ARG A 197 -5.17 3.36 15.45
C ARG A 197 -4.10 3.20 16.52
N GLN A 198 -2.82 3.06 16.14
CA GLN A 198 -1.69 2.91 17.06
C GLN A 198 -1.14 4.25 17.56
N CYS A 199 -1.61 5.37 17.00
CA CYS A 199 -1.25 6.72 17.43
C CYS A 199 -2.05 7.14 18.66
N ASP A 200 -1.48 8.03 19.48
CA ASP A 200 -2.20 8.64 20.63
C ASP A 200 -3.28 9.61 20.15
N ARG A 201 -2.95 10.42 19.17
CA ARG A 201 -3.86 11.33 18.47
C ARG A 201 -3.53 11.35 17.00
N ILE A 202 -4.54 11.65 16.19
CA ILE A 202 -4.37 11.84 14.77
C ILE A 202 -4.99 13.14 14.29
N ALA A 203 -4.35 13.75 13.29
CA ALA A 203 -4.90 14.84 12.49
C ALA A 203 -5.36 14.30 11.15
N PHE A 204 -6.61 14.55 10.78
CA PHE A 204 -7.11 14.29 9.43
C PHE A 204 -6.92 15.55 8.60
N ILE A 205 -6.08 15.47 7.57
CA ILE A 205 -5.83 16.54 6.59
C ILE A 205 -6.48 16.18 5.26
N ASN A 206 -7.24 17.11 4.70
CA ASN A 206 -7.86 16.98 3.38
C ASN A 206 -7.77 18.31 2.64
N GLU A 207 -7.42 18.29 1.35
CA GLU A 207 -7.30 19.49 0.50
C GLU A 207 -6.47 20.63 1.11
N GLY A 208 -5.42 20.28 1.83
CA GLY A 208 -4.51 21.23 2.47
C GLY A 208 -5.01 21.78 3.82
N GLU A 209 -6.15 21.35 4.34
CA GLU A 209 -6.74 21.81 5.61
C GLU A 209 -6.85 20.67 6.63
N ILE A 210 -6.66 20.98 7.92
CA ILE A 210 -6.95 20.03 9.00
C ILE A 210 -8.45 20.03 9.27
N GLN A 211 -9.10 18.91 9.03
CA GLN A 211 -10.53 18.70 9.22
C GLN A 211 -10.87 18.32 10.68
N GLY A 212 -9.93 17.74 11.41
CA GLY A 212 -10.12 17.35 12.80
C GLY A 212 -8.85 16.78 13.43
N ILE A 213 -8.77 16.90 14.75
CA ILE A 213 -7.68 16.33 15.56
C ILE A 213 -8.30 15.74 16.84
N ASP A 214 -8.16 14.44 17.02
CA ASP A 214 -8.64 13.74 18.22
C ASP A 214 -7.96 12.35 18.32
N VAL A 215 -8.39 11.53 19.26
CA VAL A 215 -8.04 10.11 19.33
C VAL A 215 -8.51 9.37 18.06
N PRO A 216 -7.78 8.34 17.62
CA PRO A 216 -8.07 7.66 16.36
C PRO A 216 -9.52 7.23 16.18
N GLU A 217 -10.13 6.64 17.22
CA GLU A 217 -11.50 6.10 17.14
C GLU A 217 -12.54 7.18 16.80
N ARG A 218 -12.36 8.41 17.32
CA ARG A 218 -13.27 9.52 17.04
C ARG A 218 -13.12 10.03 15.62
N ILE A 219 -11.89 10.26 15.19
CA ILE A 219 -11.60 10.74 13.81
C ILE A 219 -12.06 9.72 12.78
N LEU A 220 -11.71 8.43 12.96
CA LEU A 220 -12.09 7.36 12.04
C LEU A 220 -13.62 7.20 11.97
N LYS A 221 -14.34 7.35 13.08
CA LYS A 221 -15.81 7.32 13.10
C LYS A 221 -16.40 8.55 12.42
N GLN A 222 -15.91 9.76 12.75
CA GLN A 222 -16.43 11.01 12.21
C GLN A 222 -16.27 11.11 10.70
N PHE A 223 -15.11 10.68 10.17
CA PHE A 223 -14.76 10.75 8.76
C PHE A 223 -14.83 9.39 8.04
N SER A 224 -15.55 8.42 8.60
CA SER A 224 -15.70 7.08 8.01
C SER A 224 -16.22 7.12 6.58
N HIS A 225 -17.10 8.06 6.26
CA HIS A 225 -17.63 8.26 4.91
C HIS A 225 -16.58 8.68 3.86
N ILE A 226 -15.40 9.17 4.31
CA ILE A 226 -14.26 9.52 3.43
C ILE A 226 -13.18 8.44 3.51
N LEU A 227 -12.93 7.91 4.70
CA LEU A 227 -11.79 7.07 5.03
C LEU A 227 -12.04 5.57 4.87
N CYS A 228 -13.29 5.13 5.06
CA CYS A 228 -13.67 3.73 4.97
C CYS A 228 -14.54 3.50 3.72
N PRO A 229 -14.33 2.42 2.97
CA PRO A 229 -15.27 2.01 1.94
C PRO A 229 -16.67 1.78 2.52
N PRO A 230 -17.74 1.97 1.74
CA PRO A 230 -19.07 1.64 2.19
C PRO A 230 -19.09 0.15 2.55
N GLY A 231 -19.48 -0.16 3.78
CA GLY A 231 -19.75 -1.53 4.20
C GLY A 231 -20.94 -2.05 3.39
N LEU A 232 -20.66 -2.68 2.29
CA LEU A 232 -21.66 -3.37 1.49
C LEU A 232 -21.82 -4.76 2.10
N GLU A 233 -22.92 -4.96 2.87
CA GLU A 233 -23.48 -6.30 3.03
C GLU A 233 -23.92 -6.77 1.64
N ARG A 234 -22.99 -7.37 0.89
CA ARG A 234 -23.37 -8.03 -0.36
C ARG A 234 -24.12 -9.30 -0.02
N ALA A 235 -25.23 -9.49 -0.72
CA ALA A 235 -25.95 -10.76 -0.73
C ALA A 235 -24.95 -11.89 -0.99
N GLU A 236 -25.06 -12.97 -0.23
CA GLU A 236 -24.29 -14.19 -0.49
C GLU A 236 -24.51 -14.57 -1.96
N VAL A 237 -23.42 -14.74 -2.69
CA VAL A 237 -23.50 -15.22 -4.08
C VAL A 237 -23.89 -16.68 -4.01
N HIS A 238 -25.19 -16.93 -4.08
CA HIS A 238 -25.75 -18.27 -4.19
C HIS A 238 -25.51 -18.76 -5.62
N ALA A 239 -24.42 -19.47 -5.84
CA ALA A 239 -24.16 -20.10 -7.11
C ALA A 239 -24.42 -21.60 -7.01
N GLU A 240 -25.41 -22.07 -7.73
CA GLU A 240 -25.52 -23.46 -8.12
C GLU A 240 -24.36 -23.80 -9.07
N ASN A 241 -23.27 -24.39 -8.55
CA ASN A 241 -22.18 -25.07 -9.32
C ASN A 241 -21.70 -24.39 -10.62
N ASP A 242 -21.74 -23.06 -10.73
CA ASP A 242 -21.24 -22.31 -11.89
C ASP A 242 -19.94 -21.56 -11.54
N PHE A 243 -18.81 -22.25 -11.67
CA PHE A 243 -17.52 -21.71 -11.30
C PHE A 243 -16.88 -20.92 -12.46
N ALA A 244 -16.40 -19.74 -12.15
CA ALA A 244 -15.56 -18.95 -13.06
C ALA A 244 -14.12 -19.44 -13.07
N ILE A 245 -13.63 -19.91 -11.90
CA ILE A 245 -12.27 -20.44 -11.72
C ILE A 245 -12.37 -21.75 -10.93
N GLU A 246 -11.71 -22.80 -11.43
CA GLU A 246 -11.56 -24.09 -10.77
C GLU A 246 -10.08 -24.48 -10.72
N VAL A 247 -9.59 -24.79 -9.52
CA VAL A 247 -8.18 -25.14 -9.30
C VAL A 247 -8.10 -26.42 -8.48
N ASP A 248 -7.38 -27.42 -8.99
CA ASP A 248 -7.12 -28.67 -8.29
C ASP A 248 -5.63 -28.98 -8.25
N ARG A 249 -5.07 -29.01 -7.04
CA ARG A 249 -3.67 -29.34 -6.71
C ARG A 249 -2.64 -28.62 -7.59
N LEU A 250 -2.89 -27.36 -7.89
CA LEU A 250 -2.04 -26.55 -8.75
C LEU A 250 -0.68 -26.34 -8.09
N THR A 251 0.39 -26.65 -8.81
CA THR A 251 1.75 -26.57 -8.30
C THR A 251 2.67 -25.87 -9.28
N LYS A 252 3.59 -25.02 -8.75
CA LYS A 252 4.65 -24.38 -9.52
C LYS A 252 5.99 -24.51 -8.82
N CYS A 253 6.95 -25.15 -9.49
CA CYS A 253 8.34 -25.26 -9.06
C CYS A 253 9.27 -24.46 -9.99
N PHE A 254 10.31 -23.86 -9.42
CA PHE A 254 11.43 -23.24 -10.09
C PHE A 254 12.72 -23.93 -9.61
N GLY A 255 13.21 -24.89 -10.36
CA GLY A 255 14.28 -25.77 -9.89
C GLY A 255 13.84 -26.54 -8.62
N HIS A 256 14.57 -26.36 -7.51
CA HIS A 256 14.24 -26.97 -6.23
C HIS A 256 13.24 -26.16 -5.40
N PHE A 257 12.97 -24.92 -5.76
CA PHE A 257 12.05 -24.04 -5.03
C PHE A 257 10.60 -24.23 -5.49
N THR A 258 9.71 -24.62 -4.57
CA THR A 258 8.27 -24.71 -4.82
C THR A 258 7.60 -23.38 -4.43
N ALA A 259 7.22 -22.59 -5.42
CA ALA A 259 6.58 -21.30 -5.23
C ALA A 259 5.08 -21.40 -4.92
N VAL A 260 4.41 -22.42 -5.51
CA VAL A 260 3.00 -22.76 -5.27
C VAL A 260 2.91 -24.25 -5.07
N ASP A 261 2.33 -24.69 -3.95
CA ASP A 261 2.34 -26.06 -3.51
C ASP A 261 0.94 -26.63 -3.32
N HIS A 262 0.44 -27.38 -4.32
CA HIS A 262 -0.80 -28.14 -4.31
C HIS A 262 -2.06 -27.36 -3.89
N ILE A 263 -2.21 -26.10 -4.35
CA ILE A 263 -3.38 -25.30 -4.01
C ILE A 263 -4.62 -25.79 -4.73
N SER A 264 -5.77 -25.80 -4.02
CA SER A 264 -7.07 -26.17 -4.58
C SER A 264 -8.14 -25.22 -4.07
N PHE A 265 -8.94 -24.65 -4.98
CA PHE A 265 -10.05 -23.75 -4.66
C PHE A 265 -10.95 -23.53 -5.86
N GLN A 266 -12.13 -22.93 -5.62
CA GLN A 266 -13.10 -22.57 -6.64
C GLN A 266 -13.58 -21.14 -6.39
N VAL A 267 -13.87 -20.41 -7.49
CA VAL A 267 -14.43 -19.05 -7.45
C VAL A 267 -15.71 -19.04 -8.27
N ASN A 268 -16.80 -18.57 -7.67
CA ASN A 268 -18.11 -18.48 -8.32
C ASN A 268 -18.15 -17.31 -9.32
N ARG A 269 -19.07 -17.37 -10.29
CA ARG A 269 -19.28 -16.24 -11.20
C ARG A 269 -19.83 -15.02 -10.46
N GLY A 270 -19.34 -13.83 -10.84
CA GLY A 270 -19.73 -12.57 -10.22
C GLY A 270 -19.18 -12.38 -8.80
N GLU A 271 -18.41 -13.33 -8.28
CA GLU A 271 -17.79 -13.24 -6.96
C GLU A 271 -16.59 -12.29 -6.97
N ILE A 272 -16.41 -11.53 -5.90
CA ILE A 272 -15.16 -10.86 -5.59
C ILE A 272 -14.37 -11.77 -4.65
N PHE A 273 -13.31 -12.36 -5.16
CA PHE A 273 -12.46 -13.31 -4.44
C PHE A 273 -11.12 -12.70 -4.09
N GLY A 274 -10.84 -12.61 -2.79
CA GLY A 274 -9.58 -12.11 -2.26
C GLY A 274 -8.52 -13.21 -2.15
N PHE A 275 -7.33 -12.97 -2.68
CA PHE A 275 -6.19 -13.89 -2.59
C PHE A 275 -5.07 -13.22 -1.79
N LEU A 276 -5.07 -13.45 -0.47
CA LEU A 276 -4.27 -12.75 0.51
C LEU A 276 -2.99 -13.51 0.85
N GLY A 277 -1.99 -12.79 1.34
CA GLY A 277 -0.75 -13.38 1.82
C GLY A 277 0.41 -12.37 1.86
N ALA A 278 1.48 -12.70 2.59
CA ALA A 278 2.69 -11.90 2.63
C ALA A 278 3.38 -11.80 1.25
N ASN A 279 4.30 -10.86 1.14
CA ASN A 279 5.16 -10.78 -0.04
C ASN A 279 6.02 -12.04 -0.14
N GLY A 280 6.08 -12.64 -1.33
CA GLY A 280 6.78 -13.90 -1.56
C GLY A 280 5.98 -15.16 -1.21
N ALA A 281 4.74 -15.07 -0.72
CA ALA A 281 3.90 -16.24 -0.44
C ALA A 281 3.48 -17.06 -1.69
N GLY A 282 3.72 -16.53 -2.89
CA GLY A 282 3.37 -17.22 -4.15
C GLY A 282 2.16 -16.66 -4.89
N LYS A 283 1.50 -15.60 -4.39
CA LYS A 283 0.28 -14.99 -4.95
C LYS A 283 0.39 -14.65 -6.43
N THR A 284 1.37 -13.82 -6.80
CA THR A 284 1.59 -13.42 -8.20
C THR A 284 1.94 -14.62 -9.09
N THR A 285 2.65 -15.63 -8.56
CA THR A 285 2.95 -16.87 -9.31
C THR A 285 1.67 -17.65 -9.58
N ALA A 286 0.80 -17.82 -8.60
CA ALA A 286 -0.50 -18.48 -8.78
C ALA A 286 -1.36 -17.73 -9.79
N MET A 287 -1.49 -16.40 -9.64
CA MET A 287 -2.25 -15.56 -10.56
C MET A 287 -1.72 -15.67 -12.01
N ARG A 288 -0.39 -15.63 -12.22
CA ARG A 288 0.19 -15.77 -13.57
C ARG A 288 -0.10 -17.13 -14.22
N MET A 289 -0.23 -18.20 -13.43
CA MET A 289 -0.69 -19.49 -13.95
C MET A 289 -2.16 -19.41 -14.37
N LEU A 290 -3.02 -18.83 -13.54
CA LEU A 290 -4.46 -18.68 -13.85
C LEU A 290 -4.70 -17.81 -15.08
N CYS A 291 -3.89 -16.78 -15.30
CA CYS A 291 -3.94 -15.92 -16.50
C CYS A 291 -3.36 -16.60 -17.77
N GLY A 292 -2.88 -17.84 -17.72
CA GLY A 292 -2.21 -18.48 -18.84
C GLY A 292 -0.86 -17.86 -19.21
N LEU A 293 -0.25 -17.06 -18.31
CA LEU A 293 1.06 -16.42 -18.52
C LEU A 293 2.24 -17.32 -18.07
N SER A 294 1.96 -18.33 -17.25
CA SER A 294 2.97 -19.29 -16.77
C SER A 294 2.37 -20.69 -16.72
N LYS A 295 3.02 -21.65 -17.35
CA LYS A 295 2.55 -23.04 -17.33
C LYS A 295 2.72 -23.65 -15.92
N PRO A 296 1.71 -24.33 -15.36
CA PRO A 296 1.85 -25.10 -14.13
C PRO A 296 2.90 -26.22 -14.26
N THR A 297 3.53 -26.59 -13.14
CA THR A 297 4.39 -27.78 -13.09
C THR A 297 3.54 -29.04 -12.97
N SER A 298 2.45 -28.99 -12.18
CA SER A 298 1.46 -30.05 -12.05
C SER A 298 0.12 -29.48 -11.55
N GLY A 299 -0.92 -30.32 -11.50
CA GLY A 299 -2.28 -29.92 -11.15
C GLY A 299 -3.04 -29.36 -12.34
N ILE A 300 -4.30 -29.01 -12.12
CA ILE A 300 -5.22 -28.51 -13.16
C ILE A 300 -5.80 -27.18 -12.71
N ALA A 301 -5.89 -26.22 -13.62
CA ALA A 301 -6.66 -25.01 -13.42
C ALA A 301 -7.51 -24.70 -14.66
N ARG A 302 -8.79 -24.36 -14.43
CA ARG A 302 -9.70 -23.89 -15.46
C ARG A 302 -10.15 -22.48 -15.15
N VAL A 303 -10.10 -21.62 -16.15
CA VAL A 303 -10.50 -20.20 -16.05
C VAL A 303 -11.46 -19.92 -17.20
N ALA A 304 -12.63 -19.40 -16.91
CA ALA A 304 -13.73 -19.20 -17.85
C ALA A 304 -14.11 -20.49 -18.63
N GLY A 305 -13.89 -21.68 -18.02
CA GLY A 305 -14.12 -22.99 -18.62
C GLY A 305 -12.94 -23.57 -19.41
N PHE A 306 -11.86 -22.82 -19.61
CA PHE A 306 -10.68 -23.24 -20.40
C PHE A 306 -9.54 -23.69 -19.49
N ASP A 307 -8.90 -24.81 -19.81
CA ASP A 307 -7.68 -25.26 -19.11
C ASP A 307 -6.50 -24.34 -19.44
N VAL A 308 -5.89 -23.76 -18.40
CA VAL A 308 -4.82 -22.76 -18.53
C VAL A 308 -3.53 -23.31 -19.16
N ALA A 309 -3.29 -24.62 -19.06
CA ALA A 309 -2.10 -25.28 -19.62
C ALA A 309 -2.28 -25.67 -21.09
N VAL A 310 -3.53 -25.91 -21.50
CA VAL A 310 -3.89 -26.43 -22.85
C VAL A 310 -4.38 -25.31 -23.77
N HIS A 311 -5.19 -24.38 -23.23
CA HIS A 311 -5.85 -23.32 -24.00
C HIS A 311 -5.53 -21.91 -23.45
N PRO A 312 -4.25 -21.53 -23.26
CA PRO A 312 -3.90 -20.24 -22.64
C PRO A 312 -4.39 -19.03 -23.45
N GLU A 313 -4.47 -19.12 -24.77
CA GLU A 313 -4.94 -18.01 -25.62
C GLU A 313 -6.45 -17.77 -25.44
N GLU A 314 -7.25 -18.83 -25.28
CA GLU A 314 -8.68 -18.67 -24.99
C GLU A 314 -8.91 -18.11 -23.58
N VAL A 315 -8.09 -18.49 -22.60
CA VAL A 315 -8.10 -17.87 -21.28
C VAL A 315 -7.86 -16.35 -21.40
N LYS A 316 -6.79 -15.93 -22.09
CA LYS A 316 -6.42 -14.52 -22.27
C LYS A 316 -7.51 -13.67 -22.91
N LYS A 317 -8.27 -14.22 -23.85
CA LYS A 317 -9.40 -13.52 -24.50
C LYS A 317 -10.58 -13.27 -23.57
N ASN A 318 -10.74 -14.10 -22.53
CA ASN A 318 -11.86 -14.04 -21.60
C ASN A 318 -11.56 -13.34 -20.28
N ILE A 319 -10.31 -12.86 -20.11
CA ILE A 319 -9.88 -12.21 -18.87
C ILE A 319 -9.40 -10.77 -19.10
N GLY A 320 -9.60 -9.92 -18.08
CA GLY A 320 -8.85 -8.70 -17.91
C GLY A 320 -7.71 -8.91 -16.93
N TYR A 321 -6.61 -8.19 -17.07
CA TYR A 321 -5.47 -8.30 -16.19
C TYR A 321 -4.87 -6.93 -15.87
N MET A 322 -4.78 -6.61 -14.59
CA MET A 322 -4.08 -5.44 -14.08
C MET A 322 -2.91 -5.90 -13.23
N SER A 323 -1.69 -5.65 -13.69
CA SER A 323 -0.46 -6.04 -12.97
C SER A 323 -0.09 -5.03 -11.88
N GLN A 324 0.66 -5.49 -10.87
CA GLN A 324 1.19 -4.66 -9.78
C GLN A 324 2.06 -3.49 -10.28
N LYS A 325 2.90 -3.73 -11.29
CA LYS A 325 3.62 -2.65 -11.97
C LYS A 325 2.70 -2.02 -13.00
N PHE A 326 2.76 -0.71 -13.09
CA PHE A 326 1.94 0.07 -13.99
C PHE A 326 1.95 -0.51 -15.41
N SER A 327 0.79 -0.96 -15.89
CA SER A 327 0.67 -1.63 -17.20
C SER A 327 0.37 -0.66 -18.35
N LEU A 328 0.06 0.63 -18.05
CA LEU A 328 -0.20 1.63 -19.07
C LEU A 328 1.10 2.25 -19.59
N TYR A 329 1.10 2.66 -20.84
CA TYR A 329 2.23 3.36 -21.45
C TYR A 329 2.22 4.83 -21.03
N GLU A 330 3.22 5.22 -20.26
CA GLU A 330 3.29 6.56 -19.65
C GLU A 330 3.48 7.69 -20.68
N ASP A 331 4.08 7.41 -21.82
CA ASP A 331 4.32 8.35 -22.91
C ASP A 331 3.16 8.44 -23.93
N LEU A 332 2.10 7.65 -23.73
CA LEU A 332 0.86 7.74 -24.48
C LEU A 332 -0.17 8.58 -23.72
N LYS A 333 -1.07 9.22 -24.49
CA LYS A 333 -2.24 9.90 -23.95
C LYS A 333 -3.24 8.89 -23.37
N VAL A 334 -4.17 9.39 -22.56
CA VAL A 334 -5.25 8.59 -21.97
C VAL A 334 -6.01 7.79 -23.02
N TRP A 335 -6.55 8.47 -24.05
CA TRP A 335 -7.32 7.82 -25.12
C TRP A 335 -6.48 6.86 -25.96
N GLU A 336 -5.18 7.14 -26.16
CA GLU A 336 -4.28 6.26 -26.92
C GLU A 336 -4.02 4.96 -26.18
N ASN A 337 -3.88 5.00 -24.83
CA ASN A 337 -3.80 3.80 -24.02
C ASN A 337 -5.07 2.95 -24.13
N ILE A 338 -6.26 3.58 -24.01
CA ILE A 338 -7.54 2.87 -24.14
C ILE A 338 -7.61 2.18 -25.51
N ARG A 339 -7.32 2.92 -26.58
CA ARG A 339 -7.35 2.39 -27.96
C ARG A 339 -6.37 1.23 -28.15
N LEU A 340 -5.14 1.37 -27.64
CA LEU A 340 -4.11 0.35 -27.77
C LEU A 340 -4.56 -0.97 -27.11
N PHE A 341 -5.00 -0.91 -25.86
CA PHE A 341 -5.41 -2.12 -25.14
C PHE A 341 -6.69 -2.72 -25.72
N ALA A 342 -7.69 -1.92 -26.05
CA ALA A 342 -8.90 -2.40 -26.72
C ALA A 342 -8.59 -3.06 -28.07
N GLY A 343 -7.64 -2.51 -28.84
CA GLY A 343 -7.17 -3.11 -30.09
C GLY A 343 -6.48 -4.45 -29.90
N ILE A 344 -5.73 -4.65 -28.81
CA ILE A 344 -5.12 -5.94 -28.46
C ILE A 344 -6.19 -7.02 -28.25
N TYR A 345 -7.35 -6.67 -27.72
CA TYR A 345 -8.50 -7.57 -27.56
C TYR A 345 -9.38 -7.68 -28.81
N GLY A 346 -8.98 -7.06 -29.93
CA GLY A 346 -9.65 -7.19 -31.22
C GLY A 346 -10.91 -6.36 -31.40
N MET A 347 -11.11 -5.34 -30.59
CA MET A 347 -12.25 -4.41 -30.72
C MET A 347 -12.10 -3.52 -31.97
N GLN A 348 -13.22 -3.14 -32.58
CA GLN A 348 -13.21 -2.27 -33.75
C GLN A 348 -13.08 -0.80 -33.36
N ASP A 349 -12.40 0.02 -34.20
CA ASP A 349 -12.12 1.43 -33.92
C ASP A 349 -13.39 2.25 -33.60
N ARG A 350 -14.52 1.97 -34.26
CA ARG A 350 -15.79 2.64 -33.99
C ARG A 350 -16.33 2.35 -32.59
N GLU A 351 -16.32 1.09 -32.20
CA GLU A 351 -16.75 0.65 -30.87
C GLU A 351 -15.85 1.23 -29.78
N ILE A 352 -14.53 1.26 -30.04
CA ILE A 352 -13.55 1.84 -29.12
C ILE A 352 -13.85 3.32 -28.90
N ALA A 353 -14.14 4.08 -29.99
CA ALA A 353 -14.40 5.51 -29.86
C ALA A 353 -15.67 5.79 -29.02
N GLU A 354 -16.78 5.09 -29.32
CA GLU A 354 -18.04 5.26 -28.59
C GLU A 354 -17.91 4.88 -27.09
N LYS A 355 -17.25 3.77 -26.77
CA LYS A 355 -17.01 3.32 -25.39
C LYS A 355 -15.99 4.21 -24.64
N THR A 356 -15.02 4.80 -25.36
CA THR A 356 -13.99 5.66 -24.74
C THR A 356 -14.62 6.92 -24.16
N ASP A 357 -15.48 7.62 -24.89
CA ASP A 357 -16.11 8.85 -24.42
C ASP A 357 -16.99 8.55 -23.20
N ALA A 358 -17.79 7.48 -23.23
CA ALA A 358 -18.61 7.05 -22.10
C ALA A 358 -17.78 6.65 -20.88
N LEU A 359 -16.61 6.04 -21.08
CA LEU A 359 -15.70 5.69 -19.99
C LEU A 359 -15.09 6.94 -19.34
N LEU A 360 -14.61 7.89 -20.15
CA LEU A 360 -13.99 9.11 -19.66
C LEU A 360 -14.98 9.96 -18.86
N ASP A 361 -16.23 10.09 -19.35
CA ASP A 361 -17.30 10.80 -18.63
C ASP A 361 -17.59 10.14 -17.27
N ARG A 362 -17.71 8.81 -17.24
CA ARG A 362 -17.96 8.07 -16.00
C ARG A 362 -16.82 8.19 -14.97
N LEU A 363 -15.59 8.30 -15.43
CA LEU A 363 -14.41 8.46 -14.56
C LEU A 363 -14.17 9.93 -14.15
N GLY A 364 -14.85 10.89 -14.79
CA GLY A 364 -14.58 12.31 -14.64
C GLY A 364 -13.26 12.74 -15.33
N PHE A 365 -12.87 12.07 -16.41
CA PHE A 365 -11.61 12.26 -17.14
C PHE A 365 -11.81 12.90 -18.52
N SER A 366 -12.97 13.49 -18.79
CA SER A 366 -13.28 14.06 -20.12
C SER A 366 -12.29 15.14 -20.52
N ASP A 367 -11.86 15.99 -19.59
CA ASP A 367 -10.84 17.03 -19.80
C ASP A 367 -9.42 16.45 -19.93
N GLU A 368 -9.18 15.24 -19.43
CA GLU A 368 -7.87 14.59 -19.42
C GLU A 368 -7.64 13.65 -20.62
N ARG A 369 -8.56 13.62 -21.56
CA ARG A 369 -8.50 12.74 -22.74
C ARG A 369 -7.15 12.78 -23.44
N ASP A 370 -6.63 13.98 -23.66
CA ASP A 370 -5.38 14.25 -24.40
C ASP A 370 -4.15 14.40 -23.48
N THR A 371 -4.31 14.21 -22.17
CA THR A 371 -3.22 14.28 -21.19
C THR A 371 -2.36 13.02 -21.27
N LEU A 372 -1.03 13.19 -21.19
CA LEU A 372 -0.09 12.06 -21.10
C LEU A 372 -0.28 11.33 -19.77
N VAL A 373 -0.31 10.01 -19.82
CA VAL A 373 -0.53 9.17 -18.61
C VAL A 373 0.50 9.43 -17.52
N LYS A 374 1.76 9.73 -17.86
CA LYS A 374 2.80 10.09 -16.87
C LYS A 374 2.44 11.29 -16.00
N SER A 375 1.65 12.24 -16.52
CA SER A 375 1.25 13.46 -15.81
C SER A 375 0.07 13.25 -14.86
N LEU A 376 -0.65 12.14 -14.96
CA LEU A 376 -1.78 11.84 -14.09
C LEU A 376 -1.32 11.50 -12.67
N PRO A 377 -2.09 11.88 -11.63
CA PRO A 377 -1.91 11.38 -10.27
C PRO A 377 -2.02 9.85 -10.20
N LEU A 378 -1.34 9.21 -9.23
CA LEU A 378 -1.28 7.75 -9.12
C LEU A 378 -2.67 7.10 -9.06
N GLY A 379 -3.57 7.64 -8.25
CA GLY A 379 -4.94 7.10 -8.14
C GLY A 379 -5.74 7.18 -9.44
N TRP A 380 -5.53 8.23 -10.25
CA TRP A 380 -6.14 8.35 -11.58
C TRP A 380 -5.57 7.32 -12.54
N LYS A 381 -4.25 7.11 -12.51
CA LYS A 381 -3.58 6.07 -13.28
C LYS A 381 -4.16 4.69 -12.97
N GLN A 382 -4.40 4.39 -11.68
CA GLN A 382 -4.96 3.10 -11.28
C GLN A 382 -6.41 2.92 -11.73
N LYS A 383 -7.26 3.95 -11.59
CA LYS A 383 -8.64 3.90 -12.10
C LYS A 383 -8.66 3.67 -13.61
N LEU A 384 -7.78 4.35 -14.35
CA LEU A 384 -7.64 4.15 -15.80
C LEU A 384 -7.18 2.73 -16.11
N ALA A 385 -6.14 2.22 -15.43
CA ALA A 385 -5.62 0.87 -15.66
C ALA A 385 -6.67 -0.22 -15.40
N PHE A 386 -7.43 -0.09 -14.31
CA PHE A 386 -8.55 -0.98 -14.03
C PHE A 386 -9.61 -0.91 -15.13
N SER A 387 -10.04 0.30 -15.50
CA SER A 387 -11.08 0.49 -16.52
C SER A 387 -10.67 -0.05 -17.89
N VAL A 388 -9.40 0.11 -18.25
CA VAL A 388 -8.81 -0.47 -19.46
C VAL A 388 -8.79 -2.00 -19.38
N SER A 389 -8.49 -2.58 -18.22
CA SER A 389 -8.45 -4.03 -18.05
C SER A 389 -9.82 -4.73 -18.22
N ILE A 390 -10.92 -3.97 -18.03
CA ILE A 390 -12.29 -4.47 -18.20
C ILE A 390 -13.02 -3.89 -19.42
N PHE A 391 -12.32 -3.12 -20.26
CA PHE A 391 -12.92 -2.37 -21.37
C PHE A 391 -13.57 -3.26 -22.46
N HIS A 392 -13.03 -4.45 -22.65
CA HIS A 392 -13.53 -5.47 -23.60
C HIS A 392 -14.58 -6.41 -22.97
N ASP A 393 -15.15 -6.05 -21.81
CA ASP A 393 -16.17 -6.79 -21.07
C ASP A 393 -15.78 -8.27 -20.79
N PRO A 394 -14.63 -8.53 -20.12
CA PRO A 394 -14.18 -9.87 -19.80
C PRO A 394 -15.11 -10.57 -18.81
N ARG A 395 -15.10 -11.90 -18.80
CA ARG A 395 -15.84 -12.70 -17.79
C ARG A 395 -15.20 -12.62 -16.41
N ILE A 396 -13.87 -12.46 -16.37
CA ILE A 396 -13.07 -12.44 -15.14
C ILE A 396 -12.04 -11.33 -15.26
N VAL A 397 -11.81 -10.59 -14.18
CA VAL A 397 -10.67 -9.66 -14.07
C VAL A 397 -9.74 -10.08 -12.95
N PHE A 398 -8.45 -10.13 -13.24
CA PHE A 398 -7.37 -10.37 -12.29
C PHE A 398 -6.68 -9.05 -11.94
N LEU A 399 -6.61 -8.75 -10.65
CA LEU A 399 -6.05 -7.51 -10.11
C LEU A 399 -4.89 -7.86 -9.16
N ASP A 400 -3.66 -7.52 -9.55
CA ASP A 400 -2.46 -7.81 -8.74
C ASP A 400 -2.07 -6.60 -7.91
N GLU A 401 -2.41 -6.61 -6.62
CA GLU A 401 -2.18 -5.53 -5.65
C GLU A 401 -2.61 -4.15 -6.18
N PRO A 402 -3.87 -4.00 -6.65
CA PRO A 402 -4.30 -2.85 -7.44
C PRO A 402 -4.31 -1.53 -6.68
N THR A 403 -4.37 -1.57 -5.36
CA THR A 403 -4.47 -0.41 -4.46
C THR A 403 -3.15 -0.11 -3.74
N GLY A 404 -2.06 -0.76 -4.16
CA GLY A 404 -0.74 -0.54 -3.58
C GLY A 404 -0.28 0.90 -3.69
N GLY A 405 0.03 1.53 -2.55
CA GLY A 405 0.57 2.90 -2.50
C GLY A 405 -0.43 4.02 -2.73
N VAL A 406 -1.75 3.77 -2.73
CA VAL A 406 -2.77 4.82 -2.79
C VAL A 406 -3.36 5.13 -1.41
N ASP A 407 -3.79 6.36 -1.28
CA ASP A 407 -4.47 6.87 -0.10
C ASP A 407 -5.86 6.23 0.13
N PRO A 408 -6.42 6.32 1.36
CA PRO A 408 -7.69 5.67 1.69
C PRO A 408 -8.88 6.13 0.85
N ALA A 409 -8.96 7.42 0.50
CA ALA A 409 -10.08 7.94 -0.29
C ALA A 409 -10.02 7.40 -1.73
N THR A 410 -8.83 7.39 -2.33
CA THR A 410 -8.60 6.80 -3.65
C THR A 410 -8.85 5.28 -3.63
N ARG A 411 -8.40 4.59 -2.57
CA ARG A 411 -8.65 3.15 -2.37
C ARG A 411 -10.14 2.85 -2.32
N ARG A 412 -10.91 3.65 -1.55
CA ARG A 412 -12.36 3.54 -1.50
C ARG A 412 -13.00 3.65 -2.89
N GLN A 413 -12.66 4.71 -3.63
CA GLN A 413 -13.20 4.93 -4.98
C GLN A 413 -12.82 3.78 -5.94
N PHE A 414 -11.63 3.19 -5.77
CA PHE A 414 -11.22 2.03 -6.55
C PHE A 414 -12.08 0.80 -6.24
N TRP A 415 -12.36 0.54 -4.96
CA TRP A 415 -13.24 -0.54 -4.55
C TRP A 415 -14.68 -0.34 -5.03
N GLU A 416 -15.17 0.90 -5.10
CA GLU A 416 -16.47 1.21 -5.72
C GLU A 416 -16.49 0.80 -7.21
N LEU A 417 -15.40 1.00 -7.95
CA LEU A 417 -15.30 0.51 -9.34
C LEU A 417 -15.28 -1.02 -9.43
N ILE A 418 -14.60 -1.69 -8.50
CA ILE A 418 -14.62 -3.16 -8.40
C ILE A 418 -16.05 -3.66 -8.18
N TYR A 419 -16.78 -3.05 -7.26
CA TYR A 419 -18.17 -3.41 -6.97
C TYR A 419 -19.08 -3.21 -8.20
N GLN A 420 -18.95 -2.08 -8.88
CA GLN A 420 -19.69 -1.83 -10.13
C GLN A 420 -19.38 -2.85 -11.22
N ALA A 421 -18.15 -3.34 -11.32
CA ALA A 421 -17.78 -4.38 -12.27
C ALA A 421 -18.41 -5.73 -11.89
N ALA A 422 -18.39 -6.10 -10.61
CA ALA A 422 -19.01 -7.34 -10.13
C ALA A 422 -20.55 -7.30 -10.25
N ASP A 423 -21.19 -6.14 -10.04
CA ASP A 423 -22.65 -5.97 -10.24
C ASP A 423 -23.05 -6.15 -11.71
N ARG A 424 -22.12 -5.93 -12.64
CA ARG A 424 -22.32 -6.25 -14.08
C ARG A 424 -22.03 -7.72 -14.41
N GLY A 425 -21.75 -8.57 -13.42
CA GLY A 425 -21.48 -10.00 -13.58
C GLY A 425 -20.02 -10.36 -13.87
N ILE A 426 -19.08 -9.42 -13.81
CA ILE A 426 -17.65 -9.71 -13.95
C ILE A 426 -17.16 -10.34 -12.64
N THR A 427 -16.55 -11.53 -12.73
CA THR A 427 -15.87 -12.15 -11.58
C THR A 427 -14.56 -11.41 -11.30
N VAL A 428 -14.30 -11.04 -10.05
CA VAL A 428 -13.09 -10.30 -9.69
C VAL A 428 -12.18 -11.16 -8.81
N PHE A 429 -10.95 -11.38 -9.28
CA PHE A 429 -9.91 -12.04 -8.51
C PHE A 429 -8.86 -10.99 -8.12
N VAL A 430 -8.77 -10.64 -6.84
CA VAL A 430 -7.86 -9.60 -6.36
C VAL A 430 -6.81 -10.16 -5.42
N THR A 431 -5.53 -9.88 -5.70
CA THR A 431 -4.47 -10.13 -4.72
C THR A 431 -4.22 -8.87 -3.91
N THR A 432 -4.00 -9.02 -2.63
CA THR A 432 -3.59 -7.92 -1.77
C THR A 432 -2.74 -8.43 -0.59
N HIS A 433 -1.94 -7.56 -0.05
CA HIS A 433 -1.27 -7.74 1.23
C HIS A 433 -1.87 -6.84 2.33
N TYR A 434 -2.91 -6.06 1.99
CA TYR A 434 -3.68 -5.27 2.95
C TYR A 434 -4.81 -6.13 3.50
N MET A 435 -4.74 -6.47 4.79
CA MET A 435 -5.72 -7.38 5.40
C MET A 435 -7.10 -6.73 5.60
N ASP A 436 -7.17 -5.41 5.71
CA ASP A 436 -8.40 -4.63 5.73
C ASP A 436 -9.20 -4.76 4.42
N GLU A 437 -8.52 -4.94 3.29
CA GLU A 437 -9.18 -5.15 1.99
C GLU A 437 -9.89 -6.50 1.88
N ALA A 438 -9.55 -7.46 2.74
CA ALA A 438 -10.25 -8.72 2.83
C ALA A 438 -11.74 -8.54 3.16
N GLU A 439 -12.06 -7.53 3.97
CA GLU A 439 -13.45 -7.23 4.37
C GLU A 439 -14.34 -6.82 3.19
N TYR A 440 -13.74 -6.44 2.05
CA TYR A 440 -14.46 -6.03 0.84
C TYR A 440 -14.73 -7.19 -0.13
N CYS A 441 -14.19 -8.37 0.16
CA CYS A 441 -14.35 -9.56 -0.66
C CYS A 441 -15.51 -10.44 -0.17
N ASN A 442 -16.16 -11.18 -1.07
CA ASN A 442 -17.16 -12.17 -0.69
C ASN A 442 -16.51 -13.33 0.06
N ARG A 443 -15.45 -13.89 -0.50
CA ARG A 443 -14.59 -14.89 0.16
C ARG A 443 -13.13 -14.55 -0.02
N VAL A 444 -12.32 -15.04 0.88
CA VAL A 444 -10.88 -14.84 0.84
C VAL A 444 -10.14 -16.14 1.07
N SER A 445 -9.03 -16.32 0.38
CA SER A 445 -8.05 -17.34 0.68
C SER A 445 -6.79 -16.69 1.23
N ILE A 446 -6.21 -17.29 2.26
CA ILE A 446 -4.95 -16.84 2.87
C ILE A 446 -3.86 -17.81 2.49
N MET A 447 -2.88 -17.28 1.74
CA MET A 447 -1.73 -18.04 1.25
C MET A 447 -0.50 -17.78 2.12
N VAL A 448 0.11 -18.85 2.62
CA VAL A 448 1.35 -18.83 3.39
C VAL A 448 2.29 -19.89 2.82
N ASP A 449 3.55 -19.53 2.56
CA ASP A 449 4.59 -20.43 2.06
C ASP A 449 4.17 -21.32 0.87
N GLY A 450 3.44 -20.76 -0.08
CA GLY A 450 3.01 -21.46 -1.28
C GLY A 450 1.72 -22.28 -1.12
N ARG A 451 1.10 -22.34 0.06
CA ARG A 451 -0.11 -23.13 0.38
C ARG A 451 -1.27 -22.24 0.79
N ILE A 452 -2.49 -22.70 0.53
CA ILE A 452 -3.70 -22.08 1.08
C ILE A 452 -3.94 -22.67 2.47
N GLU A 453 -3.77 -21.84 3.52
CA GLU A 453 -3.95 -22.24 4.90
C GLU A 453 -5.39 -22.03 5.39
N ALA A 454 -6.12 -21.10 4.79
CA ALA A 454 -7.52 -20.85 5.09
C ALA A 454 -8.26 -20.29 3.88
N LEU A 455 -9.54 -20.64 3.75
CA LEU A 455 -10.44 -20.13 2.73
C LEU A 455 -11.85 -20.10 3.33
N ASP A 456 -12.47 -18.92 3.38
CA ASP A 456 -13.85 -18.70 3.83
C ASP A 456 -14.26 -17.25 3.58
N THR A 457 -15.48 -16.85 4.01
CA THR A 457 -15.85 -15.44 4.13
C THR A 457 -14.99 -14.75 5.19
N PRO A 458 -14.74 -13.43 5.11
CA PRO A 458 -13.99 -12.70 6.14
C PRO A 458 -14.57 -12.92 7.55
N ARG A 459 -15.89 -12.87 7.67
CA ARG A 459 -16.60 -13.14 8.93
C ARG A 459 -16.39 -14.59 9.43
N GLY A 460 -16.44 -15.57 8.53
CA GLY A 460 -16.21 -16.98 8.84
C GLY A 460 -14.79 -17.21 9.37
N LEU A 461 -13.78 -16.59 8.72
CA LEU A 461 -12.40 -16.67 9.17
C LEU A 461 -12.20 -16.02 10.55
N LYS A 462 -12.72 -14.81 10.78
CA LYS A 462 -12.62 -14.16 12.10
C LYS A 462 -13.24 -15.02 13.20
N THR A 463 -14.41 -15.60 12.95
CA THR A 463 -15.07 -16.51 13.88
C THR A 463 -14.25 -17.76 14.16
N ARG A 464 -13.73 -18.42 13.10
CA ARG A 464 -12.95 -19.66 13.18
C ARG A 464 -11.64 -19.49 13.97
N PHE A 465 -10.99 -18.32 13.83
CA PHE A 465 -9.71 -18.03 14.47
C PHE A 465 -9.86 -17.21 15.76
N HIS A 466 -11.10 -16.92 16.21
CA HIS A 466 -11.36 -16.08 17.38
C HIS A 466 -10.62 -14.73 17.32
N ALA A 467 -10.69 -14.08 16.16
CA ALA A 467 -9.98 -12.84 15.85
C ALA A 467 -10.97 -11.70 15.62
N ASP A 468 -10.57 -10.49 16.00
CA ASP A 468 -11.39 -9.29 15.79
C ASP A 468 -11.17 -8.72 14.38
N THR A 469 -9.95 -8.87 13.84
CA THR A 469 -9.55 -8.35 12.54
C THR A 469 -9.00 -9.44 11.62
N MET A 470 -9.00 -9.19 10.31
CA MET A 470 -8.35 -10.08 9.35
C MET A 470 -6.82 -10.09 9.49
N ASP A 471 -6.23 -9.01 10.01
CA ASP A 471 -4.81 -8.97 10.34
C ASP A 471 -4.45 -9.97 11.44
N ASP A 472 -5.28 -10.08 12.49
CA ASP A 472 -5.10 -11.08 13.55
C ASP A 472 -5.20 -12.52 13.01
N VAL A 473 -6.15 -12.79 12.12
CA VAL A 473 -6.28 -14.09 11.43
C VAL A 473 -4.99 -14.42 10.69
N PHE A 474 -4.51 -13.47 9.88
CA PHE A 474 -3.30 -13.67 9.10
C PHE A 474 -2.08 -13.93 9.99
N GLN A 475 -1.91 -13.17 11.07
CA GLN A 475 -0.79 -13.35 12.00
C GLN A 475 -0.79 -14.72 12.66
N GLN A 476 -1.96 -15.23 13.07
CA GLN A 476 -2.06 -16.58 13.65
C GLN A 476 -1.63 -17.66 12.65
N LEU A 477 -1.97 -17.49 11.37
CA LEU A 477 -1.58 -18.42 10.30
C LEU A 477 -0.09 -18.29 9.95
N ALA A 478 0.42 -17.08 9.80
CA ALA A 478 1.82 -16.82 9.46
C ALA A 478 2.81 -17.33 10.53
N ARG A 479 2.45 -17.24 11.82
CA ARG A 479 3.28 -17.76 12.91
C ARG A 479 3.38 -19.30 12.93
N LYS A 480 2.39 -20.00 12.39
CA LYS A 480 2.38 -21.48 12.31
C LYS A 480 3.25 -22.01 11.16
N ALA A 481 3.48 -21.21 10.17
CA ALA A 481 4.26 -21.56 9.00
C ALA A 481 5.74 -21.28 9.27
N VAL A 482 6.44 -22.27 9.76
CA VAL A 482 7.91 -22.22 9.85
C VAL A 482 8.47 -22.66 8.51
N ARG A 483 8.90 -21.72 7.67
CA ARG A 483 9.79 -22.06 6.55
C ARG A 483 11.05 -22.66 7.15
N LYS A 484 11.34 -23.92 6.83
CA LYS A 484 12.69 -24.44 7.01
C LYS A 484 13.57 -23.63 6.06
N ALA A 485 14.40 -22.75 6.63
CA ALA A 485 15.45 -22.10 5.88
C ALA A 485 16.41 -23.21 5.40
N ASP A 486 16.52 -23.36 4.08
CA ASP A 486 17.61 -24.13 3.46
C ASP A 486 18.90 -23.29 3.50
#